data_ce8aa2abaff65c998941fff29ba1d14e
#
_entry.id   ce8aa2abaff65c998941fff29ba1d14e
#
_cell.length_a   1.000
_cell.length_b   1.000
_cell.length_c   1.000
_cell.angle_alpha   90.00
_cell.angle_beta   90.00
_cell.angle_gamma   90.00
#
_symmetry.space_group_name_H-M   'P 1'
#
loop_
_entity.id
_entity.type
_entity.pdbx_description
1 polymer ?
#
loop_
_entity_poly.entity_id
_entity_poly.type
_entity_poly.pdbx_seq_one_letter_code
_entity_poly.pdbx_strand_id
1 'polypeptide(L)'
;AIEVVGWVEDPETYPIQPKAHSLEFLREVAHLRPRTNLFGAVTRIRHCMSQAVHRFFHEQGFYWINTPIITTSDAEGAGQMFRVSTLDVSNLPKTAKGEVDFSKDFFGKEIFKCLWIHY
;
A
#
# COMPACT_ATOMS: atom_id res chain seq x y z
N ALA A 1 16.26 -38.16 9.15
CA ALA A 1 14.86 -38.57 9.18
C ALA A 1 14.01 -37.30 9.04
N ILE A 2 12.88 -37.40 8.33
CA ILE A 2 11.88 -36.32 8.21
C ILE A 2 10.70 -36.75 9.06
N GLU A 3 10.28 -35.87 9.98
CA GLU A 3 9.09 -36.09 10.80
C GLU A 3 8.00 -35.15 10.31
N VAL A 4 6.81 -35.67 10.05
CA VAL A 4 5.63 -34.88 9.67
C VAL A 4 4.86 -34.58 10.94
N VAL A 5 4.86 -33.29 11.36
CA VAL A 5 4.24 -32.85 12.61
C VAL A 5 2.72 -32.69 12.44
N GLY A 6 2.24 -32.47 11.22
CA GLY A 6 0.82 -32.36 10.91
C GLY A 6 0.55 -32.47 9.41
N TRP A 7 -0.65 -32.88 9.06
CA TRP A 7 -1.13 -32.98 7.69
C TRP A 7 -2.16 -31.89 7.41
N VAL A 8 -2.26 -31.49 6.14
CA VAL A 8 -3.37 -30.65 5.66
C VAL A 8 -4.60 -31.54 5.54
N GLU A 9 -5.68 -31.20 6.25
CA GLU A 9 -6.89 -32.03 6.28
C GLU A 9 -7.58 -32.10 4.92
N ASP A 10 -7.62 -30.98 4.18
CA ASP A 10 -8.24 -30.89 2.88
C ASP A 10 -7.38 -30.06 1.90
N PRO A 11 -6.39 -30.67 1.22
CA PRO A 11 -5.50 -29.96 0.31
C PRO A 11 -6.20 -29.43 -0.94
N GLU A 12 -7.36 -29.99 -1.32
CA GLU A 12 -8.11 -29.58 -2.50
C GLU A 12 -8.84 -28.23 -2.31
N THR A 13 -9.09 -27.83 -1.07
CA THR A 13 -9.70 -26.53 -0.75
C THR A 13 -8.70 -25.37 -0.80
N TYR A 14 -7.39 -25.64 -0.88
CA TYR A 14 -6.40 -24.58 -0.98
C TYR A 14 -6.61 -23.78 -2.28
N PRO A 15 -6.79 -22.45 -2.22
CA PRO A 15 -7.23 -21.66 -3.38
C PRO A 15 -6.30 -21.70 -4.59
N ILE A 16 -4.98 -21.84 -4.35
CA ILE A 16 -3.97 -21.91 -5.41
C ILE A 16 -3.63 -23.37 -5.70
N GLN A 17 -4.07 -23.85 -6.85
CA GLN A 17 -3.83 -25.21 -7.35
C GLN A 17 -2.77 -25.19 -8.45
N PRO A 18 -2.14 -26.35 -8.80
CA PRO A 18 -1.14 -26.46 -9.87
C PRO A 18 -1.77 -26.39 -11.28
N LYS A 19 -2.51 -25.30 -11.53
CA LYS A 19 -3.19 -24.99 -12.80
C LYS A 19 -3.12 -23.49 -13.10
N ALA A 20 -3.46 -23.11 -14.32
CA ALA A 20 -3.60 -21.70 -14.67
C ALA A 20 -4.83 -21.11 -13.94
N HIS A 21 -4.65 -19.96 -13.31
CA HIS A 21 -5.72 -19.18 -12.67
C HIS A 21 -5.97 -17.88 -13.44
N SER A 22 -7.23 -17.45 -13.53
CA SER A 22 -7.57 -16.17 -14.14
C SER A 22 -7.08 -15.00 -13.28
N LEU A 23 -6.86 -13.84 -13.90
CA LEU A 23 -6.46 -12.63 -13.18
C LEU A 23 -7.56 -12.15 -12.22
N GLU A 24 -8.83 -12.35 -12.57
CA GLU A 24 -9.99 -12.04 -11.73
C GLU A 24 -9.94 -12.84 -10.44
N PHE A 25 -9.80 -14.16 -10.54
CA PHE A 25 -9.66 -15.04 -9.38
C PHE A 25 -8.45 -14.65 -8.51
N LEU A 26 -7.32 -14.33 -9.14
CA LEU A 26 -6.12 -13.92 -8.40
C LEU A 26 -6.27 -12.56 -7.69
N ARG A 27 -7.24 -11.72 -8.07
CA ARG A 27 -7.60 -10.52 -7.30
C ARG A 27 -8.39 -10.86 -6.04
N GLU A 28 -9.27 -11.85 -6.10
CA GLU A 28 -10.04 -12.31 -4.93
C GLU A 28 -9.13 -12.93 -3.87
N VAL A 29 -8.09 -13.66 -4.29
CA VAL A 29 -7.09 -14.28 -3.42
C VAL A 29 -5.76 -13.52 -3.46
N ALA A 30 -5.80 -12.20 -3.39
CA ALA A 30 -4.67 -11.32 -3.63
C ALA A 30 -3.43 -11.62 -2.76
N HIS A 31 -3.62 -12.06 -1.52
CA HIS A 31 -2.55 -12.45 -0.60
C HIS A 31 -1.81 -13.72 -1.03
N LEU A 32 -2.41 -14.58 -1.86
CA LEU A 32 -1.81 -15.82 -2.36
C LEU A 32 -1.23 -15.68 -3.78
N ARG A 33 -1.66 -14.69 -4.56
CA ARG A 33 -1.23 -14.51 -5.96
C ARG A 33 0.29 -14.44 -6.18
N PRO A 34 1.14 -13.97 -5.24
CA PRO A 34 2.59 -13.99 -5.41
C PRO A 34 3.18 -15.39 -5.56
N ARG A 35 2.46 -16.43 -5.15
CA ARG A 35 2.87 -17.84 -5.28
C ARG A 35 2.71 -18.38 -6.70
N THR A 36 2.01 -17.66 -7.58
CA THR A 36 1.84 -18.05 -8.99
C THR A 36 3.05 -17.66 -9.83
N ASN A 37 3.34 -18.44 -10.86
CA ASN A 37 4.44 -18.16 -11.79
C ASN A 37 4.25 -16.80 -12.48
N LEU A 38 3.00 -16.44 -12.83
CA LEU A 38 2.67 -15.15 -13.45
C LEU A 38 3.10 -13.99 -12.56
N PHE A 39 2.63 -13.96 -11.31
CA PHE A 39 2.97 -12.85 -10.40
C PHE A 39 4.43 -12.89 -9.94
N GLY A 40 5.04 -14.07 -9.89
CA GLY A 40 6.49 -14.19 -9.72
C GLY A 40 7.27 -13.53 -10.86
N ALA A 41 6.85 -13.72 -12.11
CA ALA A 41 7.45 -13.04 -13.26
C ALA A 41 7.20 -11.53 -13.24
N VAL A 42 5.96 -11.10 -13.01
CA VAL A 42 5.60 -9.68 -12.90
C VAL A 42 6.41 -8.98 -11.80
N THR A 43 6.57 -9.61 -10.64
CA THR A 43 7.34 -9.03 -9.53
C THR A 43 8.81 -8.84 -9.91
N ARG A 44 9.43 -9.83 -10.58
CA ARG A 44 10.82 -9.71 -11.06
C ARG A 44 10.98 -8.58 -12.08
N ILE A 45 10.06 -8.48 -13.04
CA ILE A 45 10.08 -7.41 -14.05
C ILE A 45 9.94 -6.05 -13.37
N ARG A 46 8.96 -5.88 -12.48
CA ARG A 46 8.76 -4.62 -11.74
C ARG A 46 9.99 -4.25 -10.92
N HIS A 47 10.61 -5.20 -10.25
CA HIS A 47 11.84 -4.98 -9.50
C HIS A 47 12.97 -4.48 -10.43
N CYS A 48 13.23 -5.17 -11.53
CA CYS A 48 14.26 -4.77 -12.50
C CYS A 48 14.00 -3.38 -13.08
N MET A 49 12.74 -3.08 -13.43
CA MET A 49 12.36 -1.76 -13.95
C MET A 49 12.57 -0.65 -12.92
N SER A 50 12.17 -0.86 -11.66
CA SER A 50 12.41 0.10 -10.59
C SER A 50 13.90 0.38 -10.39
N GLN A 51 14.72 -0.68 -10.36
CA GLN A 51 16.18 -0.53 -10.24
C GLN A 51 16.78 0.22 -11.45
N ALA A 52 16.30 -0.05 -12.66
CA ALA A 52 16.77 0.61 -13.88
C ALA A 52 16.47 2.12 -13.84
N VAL A 53 15.26 2.52 -13.43
CA VAL A 53 14.87 3.93 -13.29
C VAL A 53 15.76 4.63 -12.25
N HIS A 54 15.91 4.03 -11.05
CA HIS A 54 16.76 4.62 -10.00
C HIS A 54 18.22 4.75 -10.45
N ARG A 55 18.75 3.73 -11.13
CA ARG A 55 20.11 3.77 -11.66
C ARG A 55 20.28 4.87 -12.67
N PHE A 56 19.36 4.97 -13.64
CA PHE A 56 19.41 6.02 -14.68
C PHE A 56 19.49 7.42 -14.05
N PHE A 57 18.58 7.75 -13.14
CA PHE A 57 18.60 9.06 -12.49
C PHE A 57 19.84 9.29 -11.63
N HIS A 58 20.28 8.27 -10.90
CA HIS A 58 21.52 8.35 -10.11
C HIS A 58 22.73 8.66 -10.98
N GLU A 59 22.89 7.98 -12.12
CA GLU A 59 23.99 8.19 -13.05
C GLU A 59 23.95 9.58 -13.72
N GLN A 60 22.76 10.20 -13.78
CA GLN A 60 22.60 11.58 -14.25
C GLN A 60 22.80 12.63 -13.13
N GLY A 61 23.18 12.23 -11.92
CA GLY A 61 23.45 13.13 -10.79
C GLY A 61 22.22 13.53 -9.98
N PHE A 62 21.08 12.88 -10.16
CA PHE A 62 19.89 13.13 -9.35
C PHE A 62 19.96 12.38 -8.01
N TYR A 63 19.37 12.98 -6.98
CA TYR A 63 19.22 12.37 -5.66
C TYR A 63 17.84 11.75 -5.51
N TRP A 64 17.79 10.56 -4.95
CA TRP A 64 16.54 9.97 -4.47
C TRP A 64 16.24 10.46 -3.06
N ILE A 65 15.28 11.36 -2.93
CA ILE A 65 14.89 11.96 -1.66
C ILE A 65 13.53 11.41 -1.23
N ASN A 66 13.47 10.85 -0.03
CA ASN A 66 12.22 10.41 0.58
C ASN A 66 11.57 11.56 1.34
N THR A 67 10.62 12.23 0.70
CA THR A 67 9.81 13.27 1.33
C THR A 67 8.69 12.67 2.16
N PRO A 68 8.20 13.37 3.22
CA PRO A 68 7.04 12.92 3.98
C PRO A 68 5.81 12.78 3.07
N ILE A 69 5.13 11.62 3.20
CA ILE A 69 3.89 11.34 2.43
C ILE A 69 2.67 12.04 3.08
N ILE A 70 2.76 12.28 4.39
CA ILE A 70 1.71 12.91 5.19
C ILE A 70 2.07 14.38 5.39
N THR A 71 1.14 15.26 5.08
CA THR A 71 1.34 16.72 5.09
C THR A 71 0.11 17.45 5.63
N THR A 72 0.32 18.68 6.08
CA THR A 72 -0.77 19.61 6.43
C THR A 72 -1.09 20.59 5.33
N SER A 73 -0.28 20.66 4.27
CA SER A 73 -0.47 21.61 3.18
C SER A 73 -0.67 20.89 1.85
N ASP A 74 -1.55 21.43 1.04
CA ASP A 74 -1.66 21.11 -0.36
C ASP A 74 -0.59 21.90 -1.14
N ALA A 75 0.39 21.21 -1.69
CA ALA A 75 1.52 21.86 -2.36
C ALA A 75 1.15 22.45 -3.71
N GLU A 76 0.10 21.95 -4.38
CA GLU A 76 -0.22 22.31 -5.76
C GLU A 76 -1.67 22.78 -5.96
N GLY A 77 -2.53 22.74 -4.94
CA GLY A 77 -3.95 23.12 -5.06
C GLY A 77 -4.74 22.22 -6.03
N ALA A 78 -4.17 21.11 -6.45
CA ALA A 78 -4.64 20.30 -7.57
C ALA A 78 -5.21 18.97 -7.10
N GLY A 79 -6.34 18.98 -6.43
CA GLY A 79 -7.09 17.76 -6.24
C GLY A 79 -7.52 17.47 -4.81
N GLN A 80 -8.27 16.39 -4.67
CA GLN A 80 -8.75 15.94 -3.37
C GLN A 80 -7.62 15.21 -2.64
N MET A 81 -7.24 15.70 -1.47
CA MET A 81 -6.33 15.00 -0.58
C MET A 81 -7.10 13.99 0.27
N PHE A 82 -6.51 12.83 0.54
CA PHE A 82 -7.07 11.89 1.49
C PHE A 82 -6.75 12.33 2.91
N ARG A 83 -7.79 12.60 3.70
CA ARG A 83 -7.61 12.85 5.13
C ARG A 83 -7.07 11.60 5.81
N VAL A 84 -6.05 11.76 6.65
CA VAL A 84 -5.50 10.72 7.51
C VAL A 84 -5.88 11.07 8.95
N SER A 85 -6.55 10.16 9.63
CA SER A 85 -7.06 10.40 10.99
C SER A 85 -7.15 9.09 11.76
N THR A 86 -6.92 9.16 13.06
CA THR A 86 -7.14 8.06 14.01
C THR A 86 -8.45 8.24 14.79
N LEU A 87 -9.20 9.31 14.51
CA LEU A 87 -10.49 9.57 15.15
C LEU A 87 -11.54 8.57 14.68
N ASP A 88 -12.40 8.15 15.62
CA ASP A 88 -13.56 7.33 15.30
C ASP A 88 -14.57 8.16 14.50
N VAL A 89 -14.75 7.78 13.23
CA VAL A 89 -15.71 8.45 12.30
C VAL A 89 -17.16 8.35 12.77
N SER A 90 -17.49 7.34 13.59
CA SER A 90 -18.83 7.17 14.16
C SER A 90 -19.10 8.10 15.34
N ASN A 91 -18.04 8.59 15.99
CA ASN A 91 -18.12 9.43 17.19
C ASN A 91 -17.01 10.48 17.19
N LEU A 92 -17.08 11.41 16.24
CA LEU A 92 -16.09 12.46 16.10
C LEU A 92 -16.17 13.46 17.28
N PRO A 93 -15.04 13.74 17.97
CA PRO A 93 -14.98 14.79 18.97
C PRO A 93 -15.24 16.16 18.32
N LYS A 94 -15.99 17.02 19.01
CA LYS A 94 -16.36 18.34 18.52
C LYS A 94 -15.84 19.43 19.42
N THR A 95 -15.45 20.54 18.81
CA THR A 95 -15.16 21.81 19.50
C THR A 95 -16.45 22.47 20.04
N ALA A 96 -16.30 23.46 20.84
CA ALA A 96 -17.43 24.27 21.32
C ALA A 96 -18.24 24.93 20.17
N LYS A 97 -17.64 25.08 18.99
CA LYS A 97 -18.27 25.61 17.77
C LYS A 97 -18.96 24.54 16.91
N GLY A 98 -18.90 23.26 17.31
CA GLY A 98 -19.50 22.15 16.57
C GLY A 98 -18.63 21.57 15.45
N GLU A 99 -17.43 22.08 15.23
CA GLU A 99 -16.46 21.57 14.28
C GLU A 99 -15.71 20.34 14.85
N VAL A 100 -15.10 19.52 13.98
CA VAL A 100 -14.29 18.38 14.41
C VAL A 100 -13.07 18.87 15.21
N ASP A 101 -12.87 18.31 16.39
CA ASP A 101 -11.72 18.63 17.24
C ASP A 101 -10.49 17.76 16.90
N PHE A 102 -9.72 18.19 15.94
CA PHE A 102 -8.48 17.50 15.54
C PHE A 102 -7.36 17.56 16.60
N SER A 103 -7.51 18.37 17.68
CA SER A 103 -6.53 18.32 18.79
C SER A 103 -6.51 16.96 19.49
N LYS A 104 -7.58 16.17 19.33
CA LYS A 104 -7.71 14.80 19.84
C LYS A 104 -7.15 13.74 18.89
N ASP A 105 -6.79 14.10 17.67
CA ASP A 105 -6.15 13.19 16.72
C ASP A 105 -4.68 12.97 17.05
N PHE A 106 -4.09 11.89 16.49
CA PHE A 106 -2.71 11.50 16.74
C PHE A 106 -1.70 12.65 16.49
N PHE A 107 -1.87 13.41 15.43
CA PHE A 107 -1.00 14.54 15.11
C PHE A 107 -1.43 15.87 15.73
N GLY A 108 -2.54 15.89 16.47
CA GLY A 108 -3.08 17.12 17.10
C GLY A 108 -3.56 18.18 16.11
N LYS A 109 -3.68 17.86 14.84
CA LYS A 109 -4.13 18.74 13.74
C LYS A 109 -4.62 17.90 12.56
N GLU A 110 -5.40 18.55 11.68
CA GLU A 110 -5.84 17.93 10.44
C GLU A 110 -4.64 17.69 9.50
N ILE A 111 -4.52 16.45 9.01
CA ILE A 111 -3.46 16.02 8.10
C ILE A 111 -4.02 15.23 6.94
N PHE A 112 -3.25 15.21 5.85
CA PHE A 112 -3.64 14.59 4.61
C PHE A 112 -2.50 13.75 4.03
N LYS A 113 -2.89 12.73 3.26
CA LYS A 113 -1.98 12.02 2.38
C LYS A 113 -1.96 12.72 1.02
N CYS A 114 -0.79 13.16 0.58
CA CYS A 114 -0.61 13.65 -0.78
C CYS A 114 -0.81 12.52 -1.79
N LEU A 115 -1.60 12.78 -2.84
CA LEU A 115 -1.85 11.81 -3.91
C LEU A 115 -0.71 11.73 -4.93
N TRP A 116 0.07 12.80 -5.05
CA TRP A 116 1.16 12.88 -5.99
C TRP A 116 2.47 12.48 -5.32
N ILE A 117 2.96 11.32 -5.69
CA ILE A 117 4.35 10.96 -5.47
C ILE A 117 5.09 11.47 -6.71
N HIS A 118 5.79 12.59 -6.59
CA HIS A 118 6.71 13.00 -7.64
C HIS A 118 7.88 12.01 -7.69
N TYR A 119 8.10 11.44 -8.84
CA TYR A 119 9.30 10.71 -9.18
C TYR A 119 10.36 11.67 -9.67
#